data_cfef36896074e6c30500e32f8a032b49
#
_entry.id   cfef36896074e6c30500e32f8a032b49
#
_cell.length_a   1.000
_cell.length_b   1.000
_cell.length_c   1.000
_cell.angle_alpha   90.00
_cell.angle_beta   90.00
_cell.angle_gamma   90.00
#
_symmetry.space_group_name_H-M   'P 1'
#
loop_
_entity.id
_entity.type
_entity.pdbx_description
1 polymer ?
#
loop_
_entity_poly.entity_id
_entity_poly.type
_entity_poly.pdbx_seq_one_letter_code
_entity_poly.pdbx_strand_id
1 'polypeptide(L)'
;YGIKEFIADTKPVASRKYKLSEANFFSQLGMLNDKLIGVSYRPDYPCYIFDRKGKKQSKGFGSYPDGPIKYTDLEIVDAYRAILATNGKDRVAVCHFFTDLIDLFDGEGNLLKRLYGPEHFYTRFIEFKDGDRIGSNADPKYYRDAFYSPVSVGKDFFVLFNGKFVNKPQYNILA
;
A
#
# COMPACT_ATOMS: atom_id res chain seq x y z
N TYR A 1 -10.44 -19.75 7.07
CA TYR A 1 -11.65 -20.26 6.40
C TYR A 1 -11.29 -20.75 5.00
N GLY A 2 -11.67 -21.99 4.67
CA GLY A 2 -11.82 -22.38 3.29
C GLY A 2 -13.07 -21.70 2.71
N ILE A 3 -13.04 -21.31 1.45
CA ILE A 3 -14.22 -20.66 0.80
C ILE A 3 -15.47 -21.54 0.90
N LYS A 4 -15.32 -22.87 0.81
CA LYS A 4 -16.43 -23.83 0.94
C LYS A 4 -17.06 -23.82 2.33
N GLU A 5 -16.25 -23.74 3.39
CA GLU A 5 -16.71 -23.66 4.77
C GLU A 5 -17.41 -22.33 5.06
N PHE A 6 -16.87 -21.25 4.52
CA PHE A 6 -17.46 -19.91 4.67
C PHE A 6 -18.85 -19.82 4.01
N ILE A 7 -19.02 -20.42 2.83
CA ILE A 7 -20.33 -20.41 2.10
C ILE A 7 -21.35 -21.32 2.76
N ALA A 8 -20.90 -22.44 3.37
CA ALA A 8 -21.80 -23.41 4.01
C ALA A 8 -22.26 -22.98 5.41
N ASP A 9 -21.58 -22.04 6.07
CA ASP A 9 -21.86 -21.66 7.45
C ASP A 9 -22.67 -20.35 7.50
N THR A 10 -23.86 -20.43 8.09
CA THR A 10 -24.73 -19.26 8.32
C THR A 10 -24.20 -18.30 9.38
N LYS A 11 -23.22 -18.71 10.18
CA LYS A 11 -22.53 -17.90 11.18
C LYS A 11 -21.03 -18.16 11.14
N PRO A 12 -20.32 -17.63 10.14
CA PRO A 12 -18.90 -17.87 9.99
C PRO A 12 -18.14 -17.35 11.22
N VAL A 13 -17.51 -18.27 11.95
CA VAL A 13 -16.64 -17.95 13.08
C VAL A 13 -15.20 -18.12 12.62
N ALA A 14 -14.40 -17.07 12.78
CA ALA A 14 -12.97 -17.15 12.47
C ALA A 14 -12.34 -18.29 13.28
N SER A 15 -11.80 -19.31 12.59
CA SER A 15 -11.21 -20.48 13.21
C SER A 15 -10.00 -20.12 14.09
N ARG A 16 -9.29 -19.06 13.75
CA ARG A 16 -8.14 -18.53 14.49
C ARG A 16 -8.05 -17.02 14.36
N LYS A 17 -7.66 -16.35 15.44
CA LYS A 17 -7.35 -14.91 15.46
C LYS A 17 -5.88 -14.76 15.90
N TYR A 18 -5.13 -14.01 15.13
CA TYR A 18 -3.76 -13.65 15.48
C TYR A 18 -3.66 -12.13 15.59
N LYS A 19 -2.96 -11.66 16.63
CA LYS A 19 -2.63 -10.24 16.78
C LYS A 19 -1.28 -10.02 16.11
N LEU A 20 -1.24 -9.12 15.15
CA LEU A 20 0.03 -8.66 14.60
C LEU A 20 0.77 -7.86 15.67
N SER A 21 2.07 -8.09 15.82
CA SER A 21 2.92 -7.15 16.54
C SER A 21 2.89 -5.81 15.78
N GLU A 22 2.63 -4.73 16.47
CA GLU A 22 2.55 -3.38 15.87
C GLU A 22 1.35 -3.17 14.90
N ALA A 23 0.25 -3.91 15.09
CA ALA A 23 -0.91 -3.93 14.18
C ALA A 23 -1.57 -2.58 13.88
N ASN A 24 -1.34 -1.56 14.69
CA ASN A 24 -1.97 -0.25 14.54
C ASN A 24 -1.42 0.59 13.38
N PHE A 25 -0.43 0.08 12.64
CA PHE A 25 0.32 0.82 11.64
C PHE A 25 0.24 0.23 10.24
N PHE A 26 -0.72 -0.67 9.97
CA PHE A 26 -0.84 -1.32 8.66
C PHE A 26 -2.14 -0.96 7.97
N SER A 27 -2.05 -0.59 6.69
CA SER A 27 -3.20 -0.28 5.83
C SER A 27 -3.77 -1.51 5.15
N GLN A 28 -2.91 -2.47 4.82
CA GLN A 28 -3.28 -3.66 4.08
C GLN A 28 -2.36 -4.82 4.42
N LEU A 29 -2.91 -6.04 4.31
CA LEU A 29 -2.18 -7.29 4.46
C LEU A 29 -2.34 -8.14 3.20
N GLY A 30 -1.27 -8.83 2.80
CA GLY A 30 -1.27 -9.85 1.76
C GLY A 30 -0.61 -11.13 2.23
N MET A 31 -1.04 -12.24 1.65
CA MET A 31 -0.42 -13.55 1.90
C MET A 31 0.63 -13.85 0.84
N LEU A 32 1.79 -14.33 1.27
CA LEU A 32 2.85 -14.81 0.41
C LEU A 32 3.43 -16.11 0.97
N ASN A 33 3.09 -17.25 0.38
CA ASN A 33 3.35 -18.57 0.97
C ASN A 33 2.83 -18.62 2.43
N ASP A 34 3.74 -18.79 3.37
CA ASP A 34 3.49 -18.91 4.80
C ASP A 34 3.68 -17.59 5.56
N LYS A 35 3.92 -16.50 4.84
CA LYS A 35 4.19 -15.18 5.40
C LYS A 35 3.02 -14.24 5.15
N LEU A 36 2.84 -13.28 6.06
CA LEU A 36 1.99 -12.11 5.86
C LEU A 36 2.88 -10.92 5.53
N ILE A 37 2.50 -10.18 4.51
CA ILE A 37 3.15 -8.91 4.15
C ILE A 37 2.19 -7.78 4.53
N GLY A 38 2.66 -6.80 5.28
CA GLY A 38 1.88 -5.64 5.67
C GLY A 38 2.43 -4.36 5.06
N VAL A 39 1.58 -3.53 4.47
CA VAL A 39 1.91 -2.15 4.09
C VAL A 39 1.77 -1.26 5.32
N SER A 40 2.80 -0.50 5.62
CA SER A 40 2.97 0.27 6.85
C SER A 40 2.63 1.75 6.67
N TYR A 41 2.23 2.40 7.77
CA TYR A 41 2.17 3.85 7.95
C TYR A 41 3.34 4.35 8.81
N ARG A 42 4.53 3.81 8.62
CA ARG A 42 5.72 4.20 9.40
C ARG A 42 6.76 4.85 8.50
N PRO A 43 7.46 5.88 8.97
CA PRO A 43 8.46 6.58 8.16
C PRO A 43 9.75 5.78 7.94
N ASP A 44 9.98 4.72 8.74
CA ASP A 44 11.19 3.90 8.65
C ASP A 44 11.15 2.91 7.47
N TYR A 45 10.02 2.20 7.26
CA TYR A 45 9.87 1.23 6.19
C TYR A 45 8.43 1.19 5.65
N PRO A 46 8.25 1.10 4.32
CA PRO A 46 6.92 0.98 3.72
C PRO A 46 6.27 -0.39 3.97
N CYS A 47 7.03 -1.45 4.22
CA CYS A 47 6.51 -2.80 4.34
C CYS A 47 7.18 -3.62 5.45
N TYR A 48 6.43 -4.62 5.96
CA TYR A 48 6.90 -5.57 6.96
C TYR A 48 6.47 -7.00 6.64
N ILE A 49 7.28 -7.97 7.09
CA ILE A 49 7.01 -9.40 6.98
C ILE A 49 6.67 -9.98 8.36
N PHE A 50 5.61 -10.78 8.40
CA PHE A 50 5.17 -11.52 9.59
C PHE A 50 5.03 -13.00 9.26
N ASP A 51 5.20 -13.85 10.26
CA ASP A 51 4.82 -15.25 10.16
C ASP A 51 3.28 -15.41 10.19
N ARG A 52 2.79 -16.63 9.95
CA ARG A 52 1.35 -16.94 10.02
C ARG A 52 0.71 -16.66 11.39
N LYS A 53 1.50 -16.51 12.45
CA LYS A 53 1.03 -16.18 13.80
C LYS A 53 1.01 -14.68 14.06
N GLY A 54 1.43 -13.87 13.08
CA GLY A 54 1.50 -12.43 13.20
C GLY A 54 2.73 -11.89 13.91
N LYS A 55 3.76 -12.73 14.13
CA LYS A 55 5.03 -12.30 14.70
C LYS A 55 5.90 -11.70 13.60
N LYS A 56 6.39 -10.47 13.83
CA LYS A 56 7.30 -9.79 12.91
C LYS A 56 8.59 -10.60 12.74
N GLN A 57 8.96 -10.87 11.48
CA GLN A 57 10.07 -11.75 11.13
C GLN A 57 11.40 -11.00 11.04
N SER A 58 11.39 -9.75 10.60
CA SER A 58 12.60 -8.97 10.31
C SER A 58 12.37 -7.48 10.54
N LYS A 59 13.39 -6.67 10.27
CA LYS A 59 13.20 -5.25 9.96
C LYS A 59 12.16 -5.11 8.85
N GLY A 60 11.57 -3.92 8.77
CA GLY A 60 10.80 -3.56 7.58
C GLY A 60 11.66 -3.65 6.32
N PHE A 61 11.03 -3.67 5.18
CA PHE A 61 11.69 -3.70 3.87
C PHE A 61 11.12 -2.64 2.93
N GLY A 62 11.82 -2.42 1.83
CA GLY A 62 11.61 -1.30 0.94
C GLY A 62 12.24 -0.01 1.48
N SER A 63 12.22 1.00 0.68
CA SER A 63 12.68 2.35 1.01
C SER A 63 11.86 3.37 0.27
N TYR A 64 11.58 4.48 0.91
CA TYR A 64 11.00 5.63 0.22
C TYR A 64 12.04 6.19 -0.75
N PRO A 65 11.67 6.40 -2.03
CA PRO A 65 12.63 6.89 -3.02
C PRO A 65 12.99 8.36 -2.77
N ASP A 66 14.19 8.72 -3.14
CA ASP A 66 14.54 10.13 -3.30
C ASP A 66 13.73 10.71 -4.45
N GLY A 67 12.86 11.66 -4.14
CA GLY A 67 12.01 12.36 -5.08
C GLY A 67 12.32 13.86 -5.13
N PRO A 68 11.64 14.59 -6.02
CA PRO A 68 11.77 16.04 -6.13
C PRO A 68 11.22 16.78 -4.91
N ILE A 69 10.39 16.12 -4.10
CA ILE A 69 9.79 16.68 -2.87
C ILE A 69 10.49 16.05 -1.67
N LYS A 70 10.95 16.89 -0.76
CA LYS A 70 11.46 16.44 0.54
C LYS A 70 10.32 16.45 1.53
N TYR A 71 9.89 15.26 1.92
CA TYR A 71 8.81 15.06 2.89
C TYR A 71 9.37 14.97 4.32
N THR A 72 8.60 15.44 5.27
CA THR A 72 8.82 15.14 6.70
C THR A 72 8.37 13.70 7.00
N ASP A 73 8.62 13.22 8.22
CA ASP A 73 8.19 11.89 8.66
C ASP A 73 6.65 11.72 8.66
N LEU A 74 5.91 12.81 8.88
CA LEU A 74 4.44 12.79 8.80
C LEU A 74 3.94 12.77 7.35
N GLU A 75 4.57 13.55 6.50
CA GLU A 75 4.17 13.68 5.11
C GLU A 75 4.53 12.42 4.30
N ILE A 76 5.70 11.80 4.58
CA ILE A 76 6.21 10.67 3.80
C ILE A 76 5.28 9.46 3.85
N VAL A 77 4.68 9.18 5.01
CA VAL A 77 3.79 8.03 5.17
C VAL A 77 2.48 8.20 4.41
N ASP A 78 2.01 9.43 4.26
CA ASP A 78 0.82 9.75 3.47
C ASP A 78 1.15 9.85 1.99
N ALA A 79 2.24 10.52 1.61
CA ALA A 79 2.68 10.67 0.22
C ALA A 79 2.96 9.32 -0.46
N TYR A 80 3.50 8.37 0.29
CA TYR A 80 3.78 7.01 -0.18
C TYR A 80 2.78 5.97 0.34
N ARG A 81 1.60 6.39 0.75
CA ARG A 81 0.51 5.45 1.06
C ARG A 81 0.32 4.50 -0.08
N ALA A 82 0.27 3.20 0.22
CA ALA A 82 0.26 2.17 -0.80
C ALA A 82 -0.75 1.06 -0.50
N ILE A 83 -0.99 0.30 -1.53
CA ILE A 83 -1.70 -0.98 -1.54
C ILE A 83 -0.80 -2.04 -2.13
N LEU A 84 -1.06 -3.29 -1.81
CA LEU A 84 -0.26 -4.39 -2.31
C LEU A 84 -1.08 -5.48 -2.99
N ALA A 85 -0.44 -6.19 -3.90
CA ALA A 85 -0.85 -7.51 -4.36
C ALA A 85 0.30 -8.50 -4.20
N THR A 86 -0.02 -9.75 -3.92
CA THR A 86 0.95 -10.84 -3.90
C THR A 86 0.53 -11.88 -4.92
N ASN A 87 1.49 -12.57 -5.53
CA ASN A 87 1.19 -13.71 -6.40
C ASN A 87 1.02 -15.03 -5.61
N GLY A 88 1.00 -14.96 -4.29
CA GLY A 88 0.88 -16.11 -3.39
C GLY A 88 2.12 -16.98 -3.27
N LYS A 89 3.17 -16.72 -4.04
CA LYS A 89 4.40 -17.52 -4.08
C LYS A 89 5.63 -16.75 -3.65
N ASP A 90 6.11 -15.85 -4.48
CA ASP A 90 7.43 -15.26 -4.36
C ASP A 90 7.52 -13.78 -4.72
N ARG A 91 6.40 -13.12 -5.08
CA ARG A 91 6.38 -11.73 -5.55
C ARG A 91 5.35 -10.89 -4.82
N VAL A 92 5.74 -9.66 -4.55
CA VAL A 92 4.88 -8.61 -3.99
C VAL A 92 4.99 -7.36 -4.85
N ALA A 93 3.86 -6.84 -5.31
CA ALA A 93 3.78 -5.53 -5.93
C ALA A 93 3.19 -4.54 -4.92
N VAL A 94 3.88 -3.45 -4.66
CA VAL A 94 3.45 -2.34 -3.81
C VAL A 94 3.18 -1.14 -4.70
N CYS A 95 1.92 -0.74 -4.79
CA CYS A 95 1.44 0.30 -5.69
C CYS A 95 1.03 1.53 -4.87
N HIS A 96 1.59 2.69 -5.16
CA HIS A 96 1.36 3.89 -4.38
C HIS A 96 0.13 4.66 -4.87
N PHE A 97 -0.66 5.20 -3.92
CA PHE A 97 -1.88 5.96 -4.24
C PHE A 97 -1.59 7.34 -4.81
N PHE A 98 -0.60 8.03 -4.23
CA PHE A 98 -0.37 9.46 -4.48
C PHE A 98 0.96 9.74 -5.18
N THR A 99 1.64 8.69 -5.55
CA THR A 99 2.91 8.75 -6.28
C THR A 99 2.83 7.77 -7.43
N ASP A 100 3.26 8.18 -8.60
CA ASP A 100 3.27 7.37 -9.81
C ASP A 100 4.40 6.34 -9.76
N LEU A 101 4.28 5.39 -8.80
CA LEU A 101 5.33 4.45 -8.44
C LEU A 101 4.77 3.08 -8.09
N ILE A 102 5.42 2.03 -8.59
CA ILE A 102 5.21 0.64 -8.21
C ILE A 102 6.55 0.01 -7.86
N ASP A 103 6.66 -0.57 -6.67
CA ASP A 103 7.80 -1.36 -6.25
C ASP A 103 7.47 -2.86 -6.31
N LEU A 104 8.31 -3.62 -6.99
CA LEU A 104 8.23 -5.07 -7.06
C LEU A 104 9.31 -5.69 -6.18
N PHE A 105 8.89 -6.51 -5.22
CA PHE A 105 9.77 -7.21 -4.29
C PHE A 105 9.69 -8.71 -4.45
N ASP A 106 10.74 -9.41 -4.01
CA ASP A 106 10.69 -10.86 -3.80
C ASP A 106 10.07 -11.21 -2.43
N GLY A 107 9.97 -12.51 -2.15
CA GLY A 107 9.39 -13.01 -0.89
C GLY A 107 10.22 -12.76 0.36
N GLU A 108 11.45 -12.28 0.20
CA GLU A 108 12.35 -11.90 1.30
C GLU A 108 12.39 -10.38 1.51
N GLY A 109 11.71 -9.61 0.67
CA GLY A 109 11.65 -8.15 0.72
C GLY A 109 12.78 -7.44 -0.01
N ASN A 110 13.52 -8.14 -0.89
CA ASN A 110 14.49 -7.50 -1.76
C ASN A 110 13.79 -6.80 -2.92
N LEU A 111 14.15 -5.56 -3.17
CA LEU A 111 13.61 -4.81 -4.31
C LEU A 111 14.15 -5.40 -5.62
N LEU A 112 13.25 -5.93 -6.42
CA LEU A 112 13.57 -6.47 -7.75
C LEU A 112 13.53 -5.40 -8.82
N LYS A 113 12.52 -4.52 -8.73
CA LYS A 113 12.34 -3.45 -9.69
C LYS A 113 11.49 -2.33 -9.09
N ARG A 114 11.86 -1.10 -9.40
CA ARG A 114 11.06 0.11 -9.19
C ARG A 114 10.58 0.60 -10.55
N LEU A 115 9.26 0.72 -10.68
CA LEU A 115 8.60 1.14 -11.91
C LEU A 115 7.95 2.48 -11.66
N TYR A 116 8.16 3.40 -12.57
CA TYR A 116 7.42 4.65 -12.62
C TYR A 116 6.32 4.52 -13.66
N GLY A 117 5.15 5.03 -13.34
CA GLY A 117 4.06 5.10 -14.30
C GLY A 117 4.32 6.17 -15.36
N PRO A 118 3.33 6.43 -16.22
CA PRO A 118 3.55 7.21 -17.44
C PRO A 118 3.84 8.69 -17.21
N GLU A 119 3.54 9.24 -16.03
CA GLU A 119 3.57 10.67 -15.80
C GLU A 119 4.61 11.13 -14.76
N HIS A 120 5.25 10.23 -14.05
CA HIS A 120 6.32 10.49 -13.08
C HIS A 120 5.99 11.58 -12.05
N PHE A 121 4.79 11.59 -11.49
CA PHE A 121 4.38 12.60 -10.55
C PHE A 121 4.52 12.19 -9.08
N TYR A 122 4.61 13.22 -8.24
CA TYR A 122 4.63 13.12 -6.79
C TYR A 122 3.61 14.11 -6.23
N THR A 123 2.68 13.65 -5.43
CA THR A 123 1.71 14.53 -4.77
C THR A 123 2.35 15.23 -3.58
N ARG A 124 2.24 16.55 -3.53
CA ARG A 124 2.69 17.34 -2.39
C ARG A 124 1.74 17.11 -1.21
N PHE A 125 2.31 16.92 -0.02
CA PHE A 125 1.60 16.88 1.24
C PHE A 125 1.98 18.08 2.08
N ILE A 126 1.09 18.50 2.97
CA ILE A 126 1.26 19.66 3.86
C ILE A 126 0.82 19.24 5.25
N GLU A 127 1.68 19.44 6.22
CA GLU A 127 1.35 19.22 7.63
C GLU A 127 0.26 20.19 8.09
N PHE A 128 -0.60 19.72 8.96
CA PHE A 128 -1.58 20.53 9.66
C PHE A 128 -1.59 20.22 11.15
N LYS A 129 -2.03 21.21 11.92
CA LYS A 129 -2.31 21.08 13.34
C LYS A 129 -3.69 21.66 13.62
N ASP A 130 -4.55 20.82 14.19
CA ASP A 130 -5.91 21.21 14.61
C ASP A 130 -6.14 20.73 16.06
N GLY A 131 -5.99 21.64 17.01
CA GLY A 131 -5.92 21.34 18.43
C GLY A 131 -4.75 20.39 18.74
N ASP A 132 -5.06 19.21 19.29
CA ASP A 132 -4.08 18.16 19.60
C ASP A 132 -3.81 17.20 18.43
N ARG A 133 -4.53 17.35 17.31
CA ARG A 133 -4.35 16.52 16.13
C ARG A 133 -3.25 17.11 15.26
N ILE A 134 -2.26 16.29 14.96
CA ILE A 134 -1.21 16.58 13.98
C ILE A 134 -1.29 15.53 12.89
N GLY A 135 -1.20 15.94 11.64
CA GLY A 135 -1.26 15.05 10.48
C GLY A 135 -0.78 15.75 9.23
N SER A 136 -0.92 15.09 8.10
CA SER A 136 -0.67 15.68 6.80
C SER A 136 -1.85 15.48 5.85
N ASN A 137 -2.04 16.39 4.92
CA ASN A 137 -3.03 16.30 3.86
C ASN A 137 -2.38 16.57 2.51
N ALA A 138 -2.89 15.93 1.48
CA ALA A 138 -2.49 16.27 0.12
C ALA A 138 -2.84 17.73 -0.18
N ASP A 139 -1.88 18.48 -0.75
CA ASP A 139 -2.13 19.83 -1.25
C ASP A 139 -3.19 19.77 -2.35
N PRO A 140 -4.36 20.41 -2.18
CA PRO A 140 -5.46 20.31 -3.14
C PRO A 140 -5.08 20.71 -4.56
N LYS A 141 -4.10 21.58 -4.71
CA LYS A 141 -3.60 22.04 -6.02
C LYS A 141 -2.85 20.95 -6.78
N TYR A 142 -2.22 20.02 -6.04
CA TYR A 142 -1.35 18.98 -6.61
C TYR A 142 -1.88 17.57 -6.35
N TYR A 143 -3.09 17.45 -5.79
CA TYR A 143 -3.66 16.18 -5.44
C TYR A 143 -4.00 15.36 -6.69
N ARG A 144 -3.31 14.25 -6.82
CA ARG A 144 -3.51 13.27 -7.89
C ARG A 144 -3.51 11.87 -7.29
N ASP A 145 -4.37 11.04 -7.85
CA ASP A 145 -4.37 9.62 -7.56
C ASP A 145 -3.61 8.86 -8.65
N ALA A 146 -2.78 7.90 -8.25
CA ALA A 146 -2.01 7.09 -9.17
C ALA A 146 -2.64 5.70 -9.36
N PHE A 147 -2.41 4.78 -8.42
CA PHE A 147 -2.73 3.37 -8.61
C PHE A 147 -3.81 2.88 -7.66
N TYR A 148 -4.67 1.98 -8.17
CA TYR A 148 -5.75 1.34 -7.44
C TYR A 148 -5.83 -0.15 -7.75
N SER A 149 -6.40 -0.92 -6.80
CA SER A 149 -6.84 -2.29 -6.97
C SER A 149 -5.84 -3.22 -7.66
N PRO A 150 -4.59 -3.31 -7.16
CA PRO A 150 -3.65 -4.26 -7.72
C PRO A 150 -4.14 -5.69 -7.51
N VAL A 151 -4.02 -6.50 -8.54
CA VAL A 151 -4.32 -7.94 -8.51
C VAL A 151 -3.22 -8.71 -9.20
N SER A 152 -3.06 -9.98 -8.83
CA SER A 152 -2.12 -10.87 -9.51
C SER A 152 -2.87 -11.97 -10.26
N VAL A 153 -2.35 -12.31 -11.44
CA VAL A 153 -2.81 -13.46 -12.23
C VAL A 153 -1.57 -14.25 -12.63
N GLY A 154 -1.37 -15.38 -12.00
CA GLY A 154 -0.14 -16.16 -12.15
C GLY A 154 1.10 -15.38 -11.67
N LYS A 155 2.00 -15.06 -12.58
CA LYS A 155 3.21 -14.26 -12.30
C LYS A 155 3.06 -12.76 -12.59
N ASP A 156 1.97 -12.37 -13.23
CA ASP A 156 1.74 -11.02 -13.69
C ASP A 156 0.90 -10.22 -12.67
N PHE A 157 1.12 -8.90 -12.63
CA PHE A 157 0.36 -7.98 -11.81
C PHE A 157 -0.37 -6.99 -12.71
N PHE A 158 -1.63 -6.75 -12.39
CA PHE A 158 -2.49 -5.76 -13.03
C PHE A 158 -2.88 -4.71 -12.02
N VAL A 159 -2.90 -3.46 -12.44
CA VAL A 159 -3.24 -2.34 -11.58
C VAL A 159 -3.98 -1.27 -12.40
N LEU A 160 -4.94 -0.62 -11.79
CA LEU A 160 -5.62 0.50 -12.40
C LEU A 160 -4.83 1.78 -12.16
N PHE A 161 -4.54 2.53 -13.22
CA PHE A 161 -3.90 3.84 -13.15
C PHE A 161 -4.93 4.93 -13.46
N ASN A 162 -5.06 5.90 -12.55
CA ASN A 162 -5.93 7.05 -12.72
C ASN A 162 -5.20 8.27 -13.28
N GLY A 163 -4.13 8.71 -12.63
CA GLY A 163 -3.29 9.84 -13.06
C GLY A 163 -3.99 11.21 -13.05
N LYS A 164 -5.24 11.31 -12.63
CA LYS A 164 -6.04 12.52 -12.72
C LYS A 164 -5.96 13.38 -11.47
N PHE A 165 -6.04 14.71 -11.66
CA PHE A 165 -6.21 15.63 -10.56
C PHE A 165 -7.60 15.48 -9.94
N VAL A 166 -7.67 15.21 -8.65
CA VAL A 166 -8.93 14.94 -7.95
C VAL A 166 -9.84 16.19 -7.89
N ASN A 167 -9.26 17.38 -7.84
CA ASN A 167 -10.00 18.63 -7.71
C ASN A 167 -10.41 19.28 -9.03
N LYS A 168 -10.16 18.66 -10.18
CA LYS A 168 -10.76 19.11 -11.42
C LYS A 168 -12.13 18.46 -11.55
N PRO A 169 -13.24 19.22 -11.62
CA PRO A 169 -14.55 18.65 -11.84
C PRO A 169 -14.52 17.87 -13.16
N GLN A 170 -14.63 16.57 -13.05
CA GLN A 170 -14.71 15.69 -14.20
C GLN A 170 -16.18 15.56 -14.55
N TYR A 171 -16.69 16.50 -15.32
CA TYR A 171 -17.94 16.28 -16.02
C TYR A 171 -17.66 15.33 -17.19
N ASN A 172 -17.65 14.03 -16.92
CA ASN A 172 -17.89 13.07 -17.98
C ASN A 172 -19.38 13.13 -18.28
N ILE A 173 -19.76 14.05 -19.13
CA ILE A 173 -21.03 13.96 -19.81
C ILE A 173 -20.84 12.80 -20.77
N LEU A 174 -21.36 11.65 -20.37
CA LEU A 174 -21.64 10.58 -21.32
C LEU A 174 -22.78 11.10 -22.19
N ALA A 175 -22.44 11.56 -23.39
CA ALA A 175 -23.40 11.83 -24.45
C ALA A 175 -23.83 10.52 -25.10
#